data_320015162082729fd5e0385697a63c7b
#
_entry.id   320015162082729fd5e0385697a63c7b
#
_cell.length_a   1.000
_cell.length_b   1.000
_cell.length_c   1.000
_cell.angle_alpha   90.00
_cell.angle_beta   90.00
_cell.angle_gamma   90.00
#
_symmetry.space_group_name_H-M   'P 1'
#
loop_
_entity.id
_entity.type
_entity.pdbx_description
1 polymer ?
#
loop_
_entity_poly.entity_id
_entity_poly.type
_entity_poly.pdbx_seq_one_letter_code
_entity_poly.pdbx_strand_id
1 'polypeptide(L)'
;GFIYLGPVDGHDLKSVCELLAQAKKMKKPVLLHVMTQKGRGYAPSENNPEKYHGVSQFDPVTGEFLAKKKEDFSARFGAELCGLAEKDARICAITAAMPSGTGLTRFASLHRDRFFDVGIAEEHAVAMAAGMAAQGLVPVVALYSTFLQRAYDQIVHDVAIEKLHVVFCIDRAGIVGADGATHNGVLDIAFLRSIPGMTILCPSSFAELKAMMTRAVYHENGPVAIRYPRGGEGSWRGDTAAQPLAFIKENGAAEVTLVTHGIMINETLAAAEKLEEKGVRTQVCKVNEISPALDAALEEKKKALSGLCVVVEDTVDNGGVGEWLASRRTDKTLC
;
A
#
# COMPACT_ATOMS: atom_id res chain seq x y z
N GLY A 1 -36.59 -8.71 -20.79
CA GLY A 1 -35.19 -8.57 -21.11
C GLY A 1 -34.83 -7.12 -21.40
N PHE A 2 -33.54 -6.86 -21.57
CA PHE A 2 -33.03 -5.56 -21.97
C PHE A 2 -33.33 -5.26 -23.44
N ILE A 3 -33.56 -3.98 -23.76
CA ILE A 3 -33.50 -3.49 -25.15
C ILE A 3 -32.04 -3.13 -25.41
N TYR A 4 -31.47 -3.64 -26.49
CA TYR A 4 -30.11 -3.31 -26.92
C TYR A 4 -30.13 -2.17 -27.94
N LEU A 5 -29.32 -1.14 -27.72
CA LEU A 5 -29.03 -0.05 -28.64
C LEU A 5 -27.53 0.04 -28.86
N GLY A 6 -27.11 0.12 -30.12
CA GLY A 6 -25.71 0.18 -30.48
C GLY A 6 -25.25 -1.00 -31.40
N PRO A 7 -23.91 -1.21 -31.58
CA PRO A 7 -22.86 -0.32 -31.06
C PRO A 7 -22.88 1.08 -31.70
N VAL A 8 -22.49 2.10 -30.94
CA VAL A 8 -22.35 3.46 -31.42
C VAL A 8 -20.93 3.99 -31.13
N ASP A 9 -20.36 4.78 -32.01
CA ASP A 9 -19.09 5.45 -31.76
C ASP A 9 -19.28 6.50 -30.62
N GLY A 10 -18.62 6.27 -29.49
CA GLY A 10 -18.67 7.15 -28.34
C GLY A 10 -17.98 8.52 -28.55
N HIS A 11 -17.23 8.68 -29.62
CA HIS A 11 -16.62 9.95 -30.01
C HIS A 11 -17.54 10.77 -30.94
N ASP A 12 -18.62 10.17 -31.47
CA ASP A 12 -19.70 10.88 -32.14
C ASP A 12 -20.80 11.26 -31.12
N LEU A 13 -20.59 12.40 -30.46
CA LEU A 13 -21.50 12.88 -29.41
C LEU A 13 -22.94 13.07 -29.92
N LYS A 14 -23.13 13.41 -31.22
CA LYS A 14 -24.46 13.59 -31.81
C LYS A 14 -25.23 12.27 -31.80
N SER A 15 -24.63 11.21 -32.35
CA SER A 15 -25.25 9.88 -32.38
C SER A 15 -25.49 9.31 -30.99
N VAL A 16 -24.58 9.52 -30.03
CA VAL A 16 -24.77 9.11 -28.64
C VAL A 16 -25.95 9.85 -28.01
N CYS A 17 -26.07 11.17 -28.19
CA CYS A 17 -27.18 11.95 -27.67
C CYS A 17 -28.53 11.53 -28.27
N GLU A 18 -28.58 11.23 -29.57
CA GLU A 18 -29.78 10.74 -30.23
C GLU A 18 -30.24 9.40 -29.66
N LEU A 19 -29.32 8.46 -29.45
CA LEU A 19 -29.64 7.15 -28.84
C LEU A 19 -30.06 7.29 -27.37
N LEU A 20 -29.44 8.17 -26.61
CA LEU A 20 -29.86 8.48 -25.23
C LEU A 20 -31.26 9.05 -25.18
N ALA A 21 -31.60 9.95 -26.12
CA ALA A 21 -32.94 10.52 -26.23
C ALA A 21 -34.01 9.45 -26.59
N GLN A 22 -33.63 8.46 -27.40
CA GLN A 22 -34.48 7.30 -27.70
C GLN A 22 -34.64 6.41 -26.46
N ALA A 23 -33.52 6.05 -25.81
CA ALA A 23 -33.52 5.22 -24.61
C ALA A 23 -34.42 5.82 -23.51
N LYS A 24 -34.36 7.13 -23.28
CA LYS A 24 -35.19 7.85 -22.30
C LYS A 24 -36.69 7.68 -22.50
N LYS A 25 -37.15 7.45 -23.74
CA LYS A 25 -38.57 7.24 -24.08
C LYS A 25 -39.00 5.80 -23.86
N MET A 26 -38.10 4.88 -23.70
CA MET A 26 -38.39 3.45 -23.53
C MET A 26 -38.76 3.15 -22.09
N LYS A 27 -39.83 2.37 -21.86
CA LYS A 27 -40.29 1.95 -20.54
C LYS A 27 -39.75 0.59 -20.10
N LYS A 28 -38.56 0.23 -20.59
CA LYS A 28 -37.87 -1.05 -20.29
C LYS A 28 -36.39 -0.76 -20.00
N PRO A 29 -35.68 -1.65 -19.31
CA PRO A 29 -34.23 -1.56 -19.18
C PRO A 29 -33.57 -1.53 -20.56
N VAL A 30 -32.64 -0.59 -20.77
CA VAL A 30 -31.91 -0.40 -22.02
C VAL A 30 -30.42 -0.60 -21.77
N LEU A 31 -29.78 -1.43 -22.61
CA LEU A 31 -28.34 -1.55 -22.72
C LEU A 31 -27.87 -0.71 -23.93
N LEU A 32 -27.27 0.44 -23.66
CA LEU A 32 -26.64 1.28 -24.68
C LEU A 32 -25.16 0.88 -24.78
N HIS A 33 -24.77 0.29 -25.92
CA HIS A 33 -23.40 -0.10 -26.19
C HIS A 33 -22.65 1.04 -26.91
N VAL A 34 -21.77 1.70 -26.17
CA VAL A 34 -20.95 2.82 -26.66
C VAL A 34 -19.50 2.32 -26.77
N MET A 35 -18.92 2.45 -27.97
CA MET A 35 -17.52 2.06 -28.23
C MET A 35 -16.64 3.30 -28.21
N THR A 36 -15.56 3.26 -27.42
CA THR A 36 -14.59 4.35 -27.31
C THR A 36 -13.18 3.84 -27.52
N GLN A 37 -12.29 4.73 -27.95
CA GLN A 37 -10.85 4.49 -28.00
C GLN A 37 -10.20 5.36 -26.92
N LYS A 38 -9.52 4.73 -25.96
CA LYS A 38 -8.81 5.46 -24.91
C LYS A 38 -7.69 6.31 -25.49
N GLY A 39 -7.66 7.60 -25.11
CA GLY A 39 -6.67 8.56 -25.64
C GLY A 39 -7.01 9.20 -26.97
N ARG A 40 -8.22 8.97 -27.51
CA ARG A 40 -8.69 9.48 -28.81
C ARG A 40 -8.43 10.97 -28.99
N GLY A 41 -7.83 11.33 -30.13
CA GLY A 41 -7.50 12.70 -30.50
C GLY A 41 -6.08 13.15 -30.11
N TYR A 42 -5.31 12.27 -29.39
CA TYR A 42 -3.93 12.53 -29.04
C TYR A 42 -3.06 11.30 -29.35
N ALA A 43 -2.35 11.32 -30.47
CA ALA A 43 -1.61 10.19 -30.99
C ALA A 43 -0.64 9.52 -30.00
N PRO A 44 0.12 10.26 -29.15
CA PRO A 44 0.94 9.61 -28.12
C PRO A 44 0.13 8.78 -27.11
N SER A 45 -1.08 9.22 -26.76
CA SER A 45 -1.97 8.50 -25.85
C SER A 45 -2.69 7.33 -26.54
N GLU A 46 -3.09 7.48 -27.80
CA GLU A 46 -3.67 6.39 -28.59
C GLU A 46 -2.71 5.21 -28.74
N ASN A 47 -1.42 5.51 -28.95
CA ASN A 47 -0.37 4.51 -29.11
C ASN A 47 0.08 3.89 -27.77
N ASN A 48 -0.10 4.57 -26.65
CA ASN A 48 0.24 4.08 -25.32
C ASN A 48 -0.73 4.61 -24.25
N PRO A 49 -1.97 4.11 -24.22
CA PRO A 49 -3.03 4.63 -23.37
C PRO A 49 -2.75 4.40 -21.87
N GLU A 50 -1.96 3.40 -21.51
CA GLU A 50 -1.57 3.15 -20.13
C GLU A 50 -0.64 4.24 -19.59
N LYS A 51 0.36 4.65 -20.38
CA LYS A 51 1.31 5.72 -20.02
C LYS A 51 0.62 7.04 -19.73
N TYR A 52 -0.52 7.31 -20.39
CA TYR A 52 -1.28 8.56 -20.27
C TYR A 52 -2.57 8.42 -19.43
N HIS A 53 -2.71 7.35 -18.68
CA HIS A 53 -3.89 7.15 -17.83
C HIS A 53 -3.88 8.04 -16.57
N GLY A 54 -2.75 8.13 -15.89
CA GLY A 54 -2.55 9.00 -14.73
C GLY A 54 -1.23 9.74 -14.92
N VAL A 55 -1.29 10.97 -15.45
CA VAL A 55 -0.10 11.67 -15.92
C VAL A 55 0.33 12.81 -14.99
N SER A 56 1.65 12.94 -14.80
CA SER A 56 2.28 14.17 -14.35
C SER A 56 2.39 15.16 -15.52
N GLN A 57 2.92 16.35 -15.27
CA GLN A 57 3.14 17.36 -16.31
C GLN A 57 4.01 16.80 -17.44
N PHE A 58 3.55 16.99 -18.67
CA PHE A 58 4.25 16.56 -19.89
C PHE A 58 4.13 17.63 -20.99
N ASP A 59 5.03 17.60 -21.95
CA ASP A 59 4.96 18.44 -23.15
C ASP A 59 3.90 17.87 -24.09
N PRO A 60 2.82 18.60 -24.39
CA PRO A 60 1.74 18.09 -25.24
C PRO A 60 2.16 17.91 -26.72
N VAL A 61 3.25 18.54 -27.18
CA VAL A 61 3.74 18.40 -28.56
C VAL A 61 4.56 17.12 -28.72
N THR A 62 5.48 16.87 -27.78
CA THR A 62 6.38 15.71 -27.87
C THR A 62 5.84 14.48 -27.13
N GLY A 63 4.91 14.67 -26.18
CA GLY A 63 4.42 13.61 -25.29
C GLY A 63 5.43 13.22 -24.21
N GLU A 64 6.52 13.97 -24.02
CA GLU A 64 7.55 13.69 -23.03
C GLU A 64 7.19 14.27 -21.66
N PHE A 65 7.44 13.49 -20.58
CA PHE A 65 7.23 13.96 -19.22
C PHE A 65 8.31 14.96 -18.84
N LEU A 66 7.89 16.11 -18.27
CA LEU A 66 8.80 17.20 -17.88
C LEU A 66 9.64 16.86 -16.66
N ALA A 67 9.08 16.08 -15.72
CA ALA A 67 9.79 15.65 -14.53
C ALA A 67 10.43 14.28 -14.72
N LYS A 68 11.73 14.15 -14.38
CA LYS A 68 12.37 12.84 -14.26
C LYS A 68 11.74 12.08 -13.10
N LYS A 69 11.32 10.84 -13.34
CA LYS A 69 10.80 9.97 -12.30
C LYS A 69 11.93 9.73 -11.27
N LYS A 70 11.73 10.19 -10.04
CA LYS A 70 12.62 9.84 -8.92
C LYS A 70 12.30 8.40 -8.51
N GLU A 71 13.30 7.72 -7.93
CA GLU A 71 13.07 6.41 -7.33
C GLU A 71 12.01 6.53 -6.23
N ASP A 72 11.05 5.62 -6.24
CA ASP A 72 9.96 5.55 -5.28
C ASP A 72 9.86 4.15 -4.67
N PHE A 73 9.05 4.01 -3.62
CA PHE A 73 8.87 2.72 -2.95
C PHE A 73 8.34 1.64 -3.90
N SER A 74 7.44 1.98 -4.83
CA SER A 74 6.89 1.03 -5.81
C SER A 74 7.99 0.50 -6.75
N ALA A 75 8.85 1.39 -7.27
CA ALA A 75 9.97 1.00 -8.13
C ALA A 75 11.00 0.16 -7.36
N ARG A 76 11.28 0.54 -6.11
CA ARG A 76 12.19 -0.21 -5.24
C ARG A 76 11.64 -1.59 -4.90
N PHE A 77 10.36 -1.69 -4.54
CA PHE A 77 9.67 -2.96 -4.33
C PHE A 77 9.80 -3.87 -5.56
N GLY A 78 9.45 -3.38 -6.75
CA GLY A 78 9.52 -4.17 -7.98
C GLY A 78 10.93 -4.66 -8.30
N ALA A 79 11.97 -3.83 -8.04
CA ALA A 79 13.36 -4.21 -8.24
C ALA A 79 13.81 -5.30 -7.25
N GLU A 80 13.49 -5.14 -5.96
CA GLU A 80 13.83 -6.14 -4.92
C GLU A 80 13.09 -7.47 -5.16
N LEU A 81 11.80 -7.42 -5.55
CA LEU A 81 11.03 -8.63 -5.86
C LEU A 81 11.63 -9.40 -7.05
N CYS A 82 12.08 -8.71 -8.11
CA CYS A 82 12.79 -9.35 -9.21
C CYS A 82 14.05 -10.06 -8.71
N GLY A 83 14.86 -9.40 -7.87
CA GLY A 83 16.07 -9.98 -7.31
C GLY A 83 15.83 -11.19 -6.38
N LEU A 84 14.70 -11.23 -5.67
CA LEU A 84 14.28 -12.39 -4.89
C LEU A 84 13.81 -13.54 -5.81
N ALA A 85 13.01 -13.23 -6.84
CA ALA A 85 12.47 -14.19 -7.77
C ALA A 85 13.52 -14.85 -8.70
N GLU A 86 14.65 -14.17 -8.93
CA GLU A 86 15.81 -14.77 -9.61
C GLU A 86 16.44 -15.90 -8.78
N LYS A 87 16.32 -15.83 -7.45
CA LYS A 87 16.91 -16.80 -6.52
C LYS A 87 15.93 -17.90 -6.10
N ASP A 88 14.63 -17.64 -6.17
CA ASP A 88 13.60 -18.56 -5.73
C ASP A 88 12.45 -18.63 -6.74
N ALA A 89 12.35 -19.75 -7.42
CA ALA A 89 11.33 -19.99 -8.44
C ALA A 89 9.89 -20.14 -7.88
N ARG A 90 9.73 -20.28 -6.57
CA ARG A 90 8.41 -20.35 -5.92
C ARG A 90 7.72 -19.00 -5.85
N ILE A 91 8.46 -17.88 -5.98
CA ILE A 91 7.91 -16.54 -5.88
C ILE A 91 7.08 -16.21 -7.11
N CYS A 92 5.80 -15.90 -6.88
CA CYS A 92 4.84 -15.42 -7.87
C CYS A 92 4.36 -14.01 -7.49
N ALA A 93 4.10 -13.17 -8.48
CA ALA A 93 3.55 -11.84 -8.26
C ALA A 93 2.12 -11.74 -8.80
N ILE A 94 1.21 -11.21 -7.99
CA ILE A 94 -0.20 -11.05 -8.32
C ILE A 94 -0.58 -9.58 -8.12
N THR A 95 -1.35 -9.01 -9.05
CA THR A 95 -1.93 -7.67 -8.92
C THR A 95 -3.33 -7.63 -9.54
N ALA A 96 -4.07 -6.56 -9.28
CA ALA A 96 -5.42 -6.34 -9.80
C ALA A 96 -5.48 -5.08 -10.66
N ALA A 97 -5.12 -5.19 -11.94
CA ALA A 97 -5.07 -4.11 -12.93
C ALA A 97 -4.12 -2.95 -12.57
N MET A 98 -3.07 -3.22 -11.76
CA MET A 98 -2.15 -2.19 -11.26
C MET A 98 -0.65 -2.51 -11.51
N PRO A 99 -0.23 -3.16 -12.61
CA PRO A 99 1.16 -3.60 -12.76
C PRO A 99 2.18 -2.45 -12.75
N SER A 100 1.85 -1.36 -13.42
CA SER A 100 2.75 -0.17 -13.47
C SER A 100 2.73 0.60 -12.16
N GLY A 101 1.55 0.73 -11.54
CA GLY A 101 1.37 1.48 -10.30
C GLY A 101 2.03 0.83 -9.09
N THR A 102 2.07 -0.50 -9.03
CA THR A 102 2.73 -1.27 -7.98
C THR A 102 4.19 -1.63 -8.30
N GLY A 103 4.75 -1.15 -9.43
CA GLY A 103 6.14 -1.41 -9.81
C GLY A 103 6.41 -2.79 -10.40
N LEU A 104 5.36 -3.57 -10.72
CA LEU A 104 5.50 -4.95 -11.21
C LEU A 104 5.75 -5.08 -12.73
N THR A 105 5.80 -4.00 -13.49
CA THR A 105 6.02 -4.06 -14.96
C THR A 105 7.28 -4.82 -15.33
N ARG A 106 8.39 -4.62 -14.58
CA ARG A 106 9.65 -5.34 -14.82
C ARG A 106 9.50 -6.83 -14.48
N PHE A 107 8.85 -7.16 -13.37
CA PHE A 107 8.59 -8.55 -12.98
C PHE A 107 7.75 -9.27 -14.05
N ALA A 108 6.69 -8.64 -14.54
CA ALA A 108 5.84 -9.17 -15.61
C ALA A 108 6.61 -9.46 -16.91
N SER A 109 7.66 -8.66 -17.20
CA SER A 109 8.52 -8.86 -18.37
C SER A 109 9.52 -10.00 -18.18
N LEU A 110 10.14 -10.11 -16.99
CA LEU A 110 11.20 -11.09 -16.71
C LEU A 110 10.66 -12.48 -16.32
N HIS A 111 9.51 -12.52 -15.65
CA HIS A 111 8.94 -13.72 -15.05
C HIS A 111 7.47 -13.89 -15.45
N ARG A 112 7.21 -13.89 -16.75
CA ARG A 112 5.85 -13.88 -17.32
C ARG A 112 4.98 -15.07 -16.86
N ASP A 113 5.57 -16.21 -16.66
CA ASP A 113 4.94 -17.46 -16.19
C ASP A 113 4.59 -17.46 -14.71
N ARG A 114 5.08 -16.47 -13.97
CA ARG A 114 4.88 -16.28 -12.51
C ARG A 114 4.24 -14.93 -12.18
N PHE A 115 3.76 -14.21 -13.19
CA PHE A 115 3.07 -12.94 -13.04
C PHE A 115 1.60 -13.09 -13.42
N PHE A 116 0.71 -12.61 -12.55
CA PHE A 116 -0.73 -12.71 -12.72
C PHE A 116 -1.38 -11.34 -12.48
N ASP A 117 -2.01 -10.81 -13.51
CA ASP A 117 -2.90 -9.66 -13.41
C ASP A 117 -4.34 -10.18 -13.53
N VAL A 118 -5.07 -10.13 -12.43
CA VAL A 118 -6.43 -10.67 -12.35
C VAL A 118 -7.51 -9.67 -12.80
N GLY A 119 -7.12 -8.51 -13.30
CA GLY A 119 -8.04 -7.41 -13.57
C GLY A 119 -8.49 -6.73 -12.26
N ILE A 120 -9.58 -5.96 -12.30
CA ILE A 120 -10.14 -5.30 -11.10
C ILE A 120 -10.93 -6.33 -10.29
N ALA A 121 -10.20 -7.21 -9.59
CA ALA A 121 -10.77 -8.32 -8.82
C ALA A 121 -9.83 -8.68 -7.65
N GLU A 122 -9.72 -7.79 -6.67
CA GLU A 122 -8.83 -7.92 -5.53
C GLU A 122 -9.13 -9.16 -4.70
N GLU A 123 -10.41 -9.51 -4.55
CA GLU A 123 -10.86 -10.72 -3.86
C GLU A 123 -10.30 -11.98 -4.54
N HIS A 124 -10.35 -12.02 -5.87
CA HIS A 124 -9.78 -13.12 -6.65
C HIS A 124 -8.26 -13.19 -6.53
N ALA A 125 -7.58 -12.04 -6.48
CA ALA A 125 -6.13 -11.99 -6.27
C ALA A 125 -5.73 -12.70 -4.97
N VAL A 126 -6.47 -12.48 -3.89
CA VAL A 126 -6.20 -13.08 -2.58
C VAL A 126 -6.59 -14.56 -2.54
N ALA A 127 -7.76 -14.93 -3.05
CA ALA A 127 -8.17 -16.34 -3.11
C ALA A 127 -7.20 -17.18 -3.98
N MET A 128 -6.75 -16.63 -5.10
CA MET A 128 -5.72 -17.26 -5.95
C MET A 128 -4.39 -17.41 -5.20
N ALA A 129 -3.96 -16.39 -4.47
CA ALA A 129 -2.74 -16.44 -3.66
C ALA A 129 -2.83 -17.52 -2.58
N ALA A 130 -3.97 -17.65 -1.91
CA ALA A 130 -4.21 -18.71 -0.94
C ALA A 130 -4.02 -20.11 -1.56
N GLY A 131 -4.61 -20.36 -2.73
CA GLY A 131 -4.44 -21.62 -3.47
C GLY A 131 -3.00 -21.91 -3.86
N MET A 132 -2.25 -20.87 -4.28
CA MET A 132 -0.81 -20.99 -4.59
C MET A 132 0.02 -21.31 -3.36
N ALA A 133 -0.23 -20.63 -2.23
CA ALA A 133 0.47 -20.85 -0.98
C ALA A 133 0.22 -22.26 -0.43
N ALA A 134 -1.00 -22.76 -0.55
CA ALA A 134 -1.36 -24.14 -0.18
C ALA A 134 -0.60 -25.21 -0.98
N GLN A 135 -0.09 -24.85 -2.18
CA GLN A 135 0.75 -25.73 -3.01
C GLN A 135 2.26 -25.45 -2.83
N GLY A 136 2.66 -24.67 -1.84
CA GLY A 136 4.06 -24.41 -1.51
C GLY A 136 4.73 -23.33 -2.34
N LEU A 137 3.97 -22.54 -3.11
CA LEU A 137 4.49 -21.31 -3.74
C LEU A 137 4.54 -20.17 -2.72
N VAL A 138 5.24 -19.11 -3.05
CA VAL A 138 5.34 -17.87 -2.27
C VAL A 138 4.67 -16.74 -3.06
N PRO A 139 3.35 -16.60 -2.96
CA PRO A 139 2.63 -15.55 -3.66
C PRO A 139 2.85 -14.19 -2.99
N VAL A 140 3.20 -13.21 -3.79
CA VAL A 140 3.31 -11.79 -3.41
C VAL A 140 2.19 -11.02 -4.09
N VAL A 141 1.22 -10.58 -3.29
CA VAL A 141 0.04 -9.82 -3.75
C VAL A 141 0.33 -8.34 -3.59
N ALA A 142 0.47 -7.61 -4.70
CA ALA A 142 0.75 -6.18 -4.69
C ALA A 142 -0.50 -5.38 -5.09
N LEU A 143 -1.07 -4.67 -4.14
CA LEU A 143 -2.30 -3.89 -4.28
C LEU A 143 -2.14 -2.52 -3.62
N TYR A 144 -2.97 -1.55 -4.03
CA TYR A 144 -3.08 -0.31 -3.28
C TYR A 144 -3.84 -0.53 -1.98
N SER A 145 -3.41 0.14 -0.92
CA SER A 145 -4.01 0.02 0.42
C SER A 145 -5.53 0.20 0.40
N THR A 146 -6.04 1.25 -0.25
CA THR A 146 -7.48 1.50 -0.33
C THR A 146 -8.26 0.40 -1.06
N PHE A 147 -7.64 -0.32 -2.00
CA PHE A 147 -8.32 -1.38 -2.75
C PHE A 147 -8.23 -2.74 -2.07
N LEU A 148 -7.22 -2.96 -1.24
CA LEU A 148 -7.06 -4.20 -0.46
C LEU A 148 -8.25 -4.45 0.49
N GLN A 149 -8.93 -3.40 0.95
CA GLN A 149 -10.11 -3.55 1.81
C GLN A 149 -11.25 -4.36 1.16
N ARG A 150 -11.32 -4.44 -0.18
CA ARG A 150 -12.30 -5.31 -0.88
C ARG A 150 -12.06 -6.79 -0.61
N ALA A 151 -10.82 -7.19 -0.35
CA ALA A 151 -10.43 -8.58 -0.12
C ALA A 151 -10.27 -8.92 1.37
N TYR A 152 -10.83 -8.11 2.28
CA TYR A 152 -10.71 -8.33 3.73
C TYR A 152 -11.19 -9.73 4.14
N ASP A 153 -12.35 -10.17 3.64
CA ASP A 153 -12.90 -11.49 3.94
C ASP A 153 -11.97 -12.61 3.47
N GLN A 154 -11.44 -12.52 2.23
CA GLN A 154 -10.53 -13.53 1.70
C GLN A 154 -9.20 -13.59 2.47
N ILE A 155 -8.70 -12.45 2.96
CA ILE A 155 -7.51 -12.44 3.82
C ILE A 155 -7.79 -13.18 5.13
N VAL A 156 -8.96 -12.97 5.73
CA VAL A 156 -9.36 -13.67 6.96
C VAL A 156 -9.60 -15.15 6.69
N HIS A 157 -10.49 -15.45 5.75
CA HIS A 157 -11.06 -16.78 5.58
C HIS A 157 -10.13 -17.71 4.79
N ASP A 158 -9.58 -17.24 3.66
CA ASP A 158 -8.81 -18.10 2.78
C ASP A 158 -7.32 -18.16 3.16
N VAL A 159 -6.79 -17.14 3.85
CA VAL A 159 -5.37 -17.05 4.17
C VAL A 159 -5.10 -17.22 5.67
N ALA A 160 -5.69 -16.39 6.53
CA ALA A 160 -5.30 -16.32 7.92
C ALA A 160 -5.78 -17.53 8.75
N ILE A 161 -7.02 -17.97 8.57
CA ILE A 161 -7.56 -19.17 9.25
C ILE A 161 -6.73 -20.41 8.88
N GLU A 162 -6.35 -20.54 7.61
CA GLU A 162 -5.53 -21.64 7.10
C GLU A 162 -4.03 -21.44 7.39
N LYS A 163 -3.63 -20.32 7.98
CA LYS A 163 -2.24 -19.94 8.29
C LYS A 163 -1.31 -20.01 7.07
N LEU A 164 -1.82 -19.67 5.90
CA LEU A 164 -1.06 -19.74 4.65
C LEU A 164 -0.06 -18.57 4.57
N HIS A 165 1.11 -18.88 4.03
CA HIS A 165 2.16 -17.88 3.81
C HIS A 165 1.88 -17.09 2.53
N VAL A 166 1.21 -15.96 2.67
CA VAL A 166 0.95 -14.99 1.61
C VAL A 166 1.57 -13.65 1.99
N VAL A 167 2.35 -13.06 1.08
CA VAL A 167 2.98 -11.76 1.27
C VAL A 167 2.14 -10.68 0.60
N PHE A 168 1.59 -9.76 1.38
CA PHE A 168 0.83 -8.60 0.90
C PHE A 168 1.73 -7.37 0.84
N CYS A 169 2.05 -6.90 -0.36
CA CYS A 169 2.79 -5.66 -0.58
C CYS A 169 1.80 -4.53 -0.83
N ILE A 170 1.58 -3.71 0.20
CA ILE A 170 0.52 -2.71 0.26
C ILE A 170 1.11 -1.36 -0.12
N ASP A 171 0.89 -1.00 -1.36
CA ASP A 171 1.32 0.27 -1.93
C ASP A 171 0.31 1.39 -1.59
N ARG A 172 0.72 2.64 -1.60
CA ARG A 172 -0.13 3.81 -1.26
C ARG A 172 -0.71 3.74 0.15
N ALA A 173 0.06 3.22 1.11
CA ALA A 173 -0.32 3.30 2.51
C ALA A 173 -0.25 4.75 3.01
N GLY A 174 -1.20 5.15 3.87
CA GLY A 174 -1.31 6.49 4.40
C GLY A 174 -1.94 7.50 3.42
N ILE A 175 -1.59 8.76 3.55
CA ILE A 175 -2.11 9.87 2.74
C ILE A 175 -1.31 9.98 1.44
N VAL A 176 -1.99 9.89 0.30
CA VAL A 176 -1.36 9.85 -1.02
C VAL A 176 -1.45 11.15 -1.83
N GLY A 177 -2.21 12.12 -1.38
CA GLY A 177 -2.29 13.47 -1.97
C GLY A 177 -2.63 13.50 -3.47
N ALA A 178 -1.62 13.28 -4.31
CA ALA A 178 -1.73 13.43 -5.75
C ALA A 178 -2.72 12.47 -6.44
N ASP A 179 -3.04 11.33 -5.83
CA ASP A 179 -4.00 10.36 -6.39
C ASP A 179 -5.45 10.69 -5.98
N GLY A 180 -5.64 11.66 -5.06
CA GLY A 180 -6.94 12.13 -4.60
C GLY A 180 -7.53 11.31 -3.46
N ALA A 181 -8.68 11.78 -2.96
CA ALA A 181 -9.32 11.28 -1.74
C ALA A 181 -9.63 9.78 -1.75
N THR A 182 -9.98 9.22 -2.92
CA THR A 182 -10.35 7.81 -3.07
C THR A 182 -9.16 6.84 -2.99
N HIS A 183 -7.93 7.36 -2.97
CA HIS A 183 -6.71 6.55 -2.97
C HIS A 183 -5.95 6.59 -1.64
N ASN A 184 -6.44 7.33 -0.64
CA ASN A 184 -5.82 7.35 0.68
C ASN A 184 -5.93 5.98 1.35
N GLY A 185 -4.78 5.45 1.76
CA GLY A 185 -4.65 4.15 2.41
C GLY A 185 -4.59 4.27 3.92
N VAL A 186 -5.59 4.90 4.54
CA VAL A 186 -5.60 5.23 5.97
C VAL A 186 -6.28 4.18 6.85
N LEU A 187 -6.89 3.14 6.26
CA LEU A 187 -7.65 2.11 6.98
C LEU A 187 -6.90 0.78 7.11
N ASP A 188 -5.77 0.60 6.42
CA ASP A 188 -5.09 -0.68 6.30
C ASP A 188 -4.64 -1.27 7.64
N ILE A 189 -4.03 -0.48 8.52
CA ILE A 189 -3.65 -0.95 9.86
C ILE A 189 -4.89 -1.39 10.65
N ALA A 190 -5.95 -0.61 10.62
CA ALA A 190 -7.15 -0.89 11.40
C ALA A 190 -7.77 -2.25 11.06
N PHE A 191 -7.95 -2.56 9.77
CA PHE A 191 -8.53 -3.85 9.39
C PHE A 191 -7.53 -5.00 9.42
N LEU A 192 -6.26 -4.79 9.07
CA LEU A 192 -5.26 -5.86 9.11
C LEU A 192 -4.92 -6.31 10.52
N ARG A 193 -4.87 -5.39 11.49
CA ARG A 193 -4.65 -5.72 12.91
C ARG A 193 -5.73 -6.62 13.51
N SER A 194 -6.94 -6.59 12.97
CA SER A 194 -8.03 -7.45 13.43
C SER A 194 -7.89 -8.90 12.95
N ILE A 195 -6.98 -9.17 12.01
CA ILE A 195 -6.79 -10.49 11.39
C ILE A 195 -5.85 -11.33 12.25
N PRO A 196 -6.27 -12.50 12.75
CA PRO A 196 -5.43 -13.37 13.58
C PRO A 196 -4.16 -13.83 12.84
N GLY A 197 -3.01 -13.69 13.49
CA GLY A 197 -1.73 -14.15 12.95
C GLY A 197 -1.13 -13.25 11.87
N MET A 198 -1.76 -12.12 11.54
CA MET A 198 -1.22 -11.14 10.60
C MET A 198 0.00 -10.43 11.20
N THR A 199 1.09 -10.39 10.45
CA THR A 199 2.25 -9.54 10.73
C THR A 199 2.24 -8.34 9.78
N ILE A 200 2.32 -7.11 10.30
CA ILE A 200 2.35 -5.89 9.49
C ILE A 200 3.71 -5.22 9.66
N LEU A 201 4.46 -5.08 8.58
CA LEU A 201 5.78 -4.46 8.52
C LEU A 201 5.65 -3.05 7.93
N CYS A 202 6.29 -2.06 8.57
CA CYS A 202 6.16 -0.64 8.25
C CYS A 202 7.53 -0.02 7.89
N PRO A 203 8.10 -0.28 6.71
CA PRO A 203 9.37 0.31 6.31
C PRO A 203 9.26 1.83 6.14
N SER A 204 10.31 2.54 6.52
CA SER A 204 10.46 4.00 6.43
C SER A 204 11.55 4.42 5.45
N SER A 205 12.38 3.47 5.03
CA SER A 205 13.48 3.67 4.08
C SER A 205 13.54 2.52 3.07
N PHE A 206 14.28 2.71 1.99
CA PHE A 206 14.51 1.65 1.02
C PHE A 206 15.34 0.48 1.59
N ALA A 207 16.22 0.76 2.55
CA ALA A 207 16.96 -0.28 3.25
C ALA A 207 16.03 -1.18 4.07
N GLU A 208 15.11 -0.57 4.83
CA GLU A 208 14.11 -1.32 5.59
C GLU A 208 13.13 -2.09 4.68
N LEU A 209 12.67 -1.49 3.57
CA LEU A 209 11.83 -2.20 2.61
C LEU A 209 12.51 -3.47 2.11
N LYS A 210 13.79 -3.39 1.73
CA LYS A 210 14.57 -4.55 1.29
C LYS A 210 14.70 -5.62 2.37
N ALA A 211 15.05 -5.22 3.60
CA ALA A 211 15.18 -6.14 4.73
C ALA A 211 13.85 -6.81 5.07
N MET A 212 12.76 -6.03 5.13
CA MET A 212 11.43 -6.52 5.44
C MET A 212 10.86 -7.42 4.33
N MET A 213 11.14 -7.13 3.05
CA MET A 213 10.77 -8.03 1.93
C MET A 213 11.50 -9.38 2.03
N THR A 214 12.79 -9.36 2.34
CA THR A 214 13.56 -10.61 2.52
C THR A 214 12.99 -11.42 3.70
N ARG A 215 12.70 -10.75 4.81
CA ARG A 215 12.07 -11.37 5.99
C ARG A 215 10.69 -11.95 5.64
N ALA A 216 9.83 -11.16 4.99
CA ALA A 216 8.48 -11.57 4.63
C ALA A 216 8.45 -12.81 3.72
N VAL A 217 9.38 -12.90 2.78
CA VAL A 217 9.45 -14.02 1.82
C VAL A 217 10.02 -15.29 2.44
N TYR A 218 11.03 -15.19 3.35
CA TYR A 218 11.79 -16.35 3.80
C TYR A 218 11.66 -16.71 5.27
N HIS A 219 11.18 -15.80 6.12
CA HIS A 219 11.25 -15.96 7.57
C HIS A 219 9.90 -15.84 8.29
N GLU A 220 8.82 -15.60 7.56
CA GLU A 220 7.45 -15.62 8.09
C GLU A 220 6.73 -16.91 7.70
N ASN A 221 5.80 -17.37 8.54
CA ASN A 221 5.08 -18.63 8.35
C ASN A 221 3.56 -18.45 8.28
N GLY A 222 3.07 -17.24 8.05
CA GLY A 222 1.66 -16.90 7.97
C GLY A 222 1.45 -15.68 7.07
N PRO A 223 0.28 -15.06 7.14
CA PRO A 223 0.03 -13.84 6.40
C PRO A 223 0.93 -12.70 6.88
N VAL A 224 1.61 -12.05 5.95
CA VAL A 224 2.48 -10.91 6.25
C VAL A 224 2.19 -9.76 5.28
N ALA A 225 2.01 -8.56 5.82
CA ALA A 225 1.78 -7.34 5.08
C ALA A 225 3.00 -6.41 5.21
N ILE A 226 3.44 -5.82 4.10
CA ILE A 226 4.44 -4.76 4.08
C ILE A 226 3.74 -3.52 3.54
N ARG A 227 3.52 -2.51 4.38
CA ARG A 227 2.85 -1.27 3.97
C ARG A 227 3.86 -0.15 3.73
N TYR A 228 3.82 0.46 2.57
CA TYR A 228 4.72 1.54 2.19
C TYR A 228 3.98 2.66 1.44
N PRO A 229 4.48 3.92 1.53
CA PRO A 229 3.79 5.08 0.99
C PRO A 229 3.96 5.20 -0.52
N ARG A 230 3.14 6.04 -1.13
CA ARG A 230 3.42 6.59 -2.45
C ARG A 230 4.59 7.56 -2.40
N GLY A 231 5.54 7.45 -3.34
CA GLY A 231 6.69 8.35 -3.43
C GLY A 231 7.99 7.76 -2.91
N GLY A 232 8.99 8.59 -2.74
CA GLY A 232 10.33 8.19 -2.30
C GLY A 232 10.48 8.20 -0.78
N GLU A 233 11.63 7.72 -0.32
CA GLU A 233 12.01 7.84 1.10
C GLU A 233 12.28 9.31 1.47
N GLY A 234 12.10 9.62 2.76
CA GLY A 234 12.33 10.95 3.30
C GLY A 234 13.81 11.23 3.65
N SER A 235 14.01 12.09 4.63
CA SER A 235 15.36 12.43 5.15
C SER A 235 15.95 11.30 5.99
N TRP A 236 15.12 10.56 6.72
CA TRP A 236 15.58 9.40 7.50
C TRP A 236 15.84 8.19 6.57
N ARG A 237 17.07 7.64 6.66
CA ARG A 237 17.56 6.56 5.80
C ARG A 237 18.17 5.41 6.59
N GLY A 238 17.85 5.34 7.88
CA GLY A 238 18.32 4.28 8.75
C GLY A 238 17.69 2.92 8.44
N ASP A 239 18.18 1.91 9.12
CA ASP A 239 17.64 0.55 9.09
C ASP A 239 17.50 0.03 10.51
N THR A 240 16.27 -0.16 10.93
CA THR A 240 15.90 -0.74 12.22
C THR A 240 14.96 -1.95 12.05
N ALA A 241 14.86 -2.48 10.83
CA ALA A 241 13.91 -3.52 10.44
C ALA A 241 13.98 -4.81 11.29
N ALA A 242 15.11 -5.10 11.90
CA ALA A 242 15.30 -6.27 12.75
C ALA A 242 14.60 -6.17 14.12
N GLN A 243 14.15 -4.98 14.53
CA GLN A 243 13.51 -4.74 15.82
C GLN A 243 12.03 -4.42 15.62
N PRO A 244 11.07 -5.07 16.32
CA PRO A 244 9.66 -4.67 16.27
C PRO A 244 9.44 -3.21 16.69
N LEU A 245 10.25 -2.75 17.67
CA LEU A 245 10.23 -1.41 18.23
C LEU A 245 11.66 -0.91 18.44
N ALA A 246 12.01 0.23 17.85
CA ALA A 246 13.34 0.82 17.93
C ALA A 246 13.29 2.27 18.45
N PHE A 247 14.21 2.62 19.36
CA PHE A 247 14.45 4.03 19.68
C PHE A 247 15.40 4.62 18.64
N ILE A 248 14.91 5.61 17.89
CA ILE A 248 15.71 6.37 16.92
C ILE A 248 16.47 7.48 17.63
N LYS A 249 15.84 8.05 18.65
CA LYS A 249 16.42 9.01 19.57
C LYS A 249 15.99 8.61 20.97
N GLU A 250 16.94 8.22 21.81
CA GLU A 250 16.68 7.79 23.18
C GLU A 250 17.07 8.87 24.17
N ASN A 251 16.19 9.13 25.13
CA ASN A 251 16.42 10.05 26.24
C ASN A 251 15.64 9.56 27.47
N GLY A 252 16.33 8.94 28.40
CA GLY A 252 15.71 8.39 29.62
C GLY A 252 15.04 9.43 30.54
N ALA A 253 15.26 10.73 30.33
CA ALA A 253 14.60 11.84 31.03
C ALA A 253 13.63 12.59 30.12
N ALA A 254 13.14 11.98 29.06
CA ALA A 254 12.21 12.61 28.13
C ALA A 254 10.88 12.99 28.82
N GLU A 255 10.41 14.20 28.52
CA GLU A 255 9.09 14.70 28.93
C GLU A 255 8.01 14.25 27.93
N VAL A 256 8.44 14.04 26.67
CA VAL A 256 7.58 13.58 25.59
C VAL A 256 8.25 12.43 24.83
N THR A 257 7.55 11.32 24.69
CA THR A 257 7.91 10.22 23.79
C THR A 257 7.03 10.30 22.55
N LEU A 258 7.65 10.56 21.41
CA LEU A 258 6.99 10.51 20.10
C LEU A 258 7.07 9.08 19.56
N VAL A 259 5.92 8.44 19.33
CA VAL A 259 5.83 7.09 18.78
C VAL A 259 5.31 7.17 17.35
N THR A 260 5.93 6.47 16.41
CA THR A 260 5.57 6.57 15.00
C THR A 260 5.85 5.28 14.25
N HIS A 261 5.35 5.16 13.02
CA HIS A 261 5.66 4.07 12.09
C HIS A 261 5.78 4.57 10.66
N GLY A 262 6.39 3.77 9.80
CA GLY A 262 6.50 4.06 8.37
C GLY A 262 7.12 5.42 8.07
N ILE A 263 6.67 6.04 7.02
CA ILE A 263 7.22 7.31 6.52
C ILE A 263 7.06 8.48 7.50
N MET A 264 6.13 8.37 8.45
CA MET A 264 5.87 9.42 9.44
C MET A 264 7.05 9.66 10.39
N ILE A 265 8.08 8.81 10.38
CA ILE A 265 9.34 9.05 11.09
C ILE A 265 9.96 10.41 10.74
N ASN A 266 9.84 10.85 9.48
CA ASN A 266 10.42 12.10 9.03
C ASN A 266 9.75 13.31 9.69
N GLU A 267 8.42 13.34 9.72
CA GLU A 267 7.64 14.38 10.39
C GLU A 267 7.84 14.35 11.91
N THR A 268 7.96 13.13 12.45
CA THR A 268 8.17 12.91 13.88
C THR A 268 9.53 13.44 14.35
N LEU A 269 10.59 13.20 13.57
CA LEU A 269 11.92 13.73 13.88
C LEU A 269 11.95 15.26 13.79
N ALA A 270 11.33 15.84 12.77
CA ALA A 270 11.21 17.28 12.63
C ALA A 270 10.38 17.92 13.78
N ALA A 271 9.35 17.22 14.26
CA ALA A 271 8.59 17.65 15.42
C ALA A 271 9.42 17.59 16.72
N ALA A 272 10.23 16.52 16.90
CA ALA A 272 11.13 16.40 18.03
C ALA A 272 12.14 17.53 18.10
N GLU A 273 12.76 17.90 16.98
CA GLU A 273 13.69 19.02 16.89
C GLU A 273 13.03 20.34 17.31
N LYS A 274 11.82 20.62 16.80
CA LYS A 274 11.06 21.84 17.17
C LYS A 274 10.65 21.87 18.64
N LEU A 275 10.38 20.75 19.26
CA LEU A 275 10.07 20.65 20.69
C LEU A 275 11.33 20.94 21.52
N GLU A 276 12.48 20.42 21.11
CA GLU A 276 13.75 20.65 21.78
C GLU A 276 14.23 22.10 21.68
N GLU A 277 14.03 22.78 20.55
CA GLU A 277 14.26 24.23 20.43
C GLU A 277 13.43 25.02 21.44
N LYS A 278 12.29 24.47 21.91
CA LYS A 278 11.46 25.08 22.96
C LYS A 278 11.79 24.57 24.36
N GLY A 279 12.87 23.79 24.51
CA GLY A 279 13.34 23.28 25.81
C GLY A 279 12.62 22.03 26.33
N VAL A 280 11.80 21.38 25.50
CA VAL A 280 11.10 20.13 25.85
C VAL A 280 12.01 18.96 25.51
N ARG A 281 12.35 18.12 26.50
CA ARG A 281 13.16 16.93 26.26
C ARG A 281 12.30 15.85 25.59
N THR A 282 12.75 15.40 24.43
CA THR A 282 12.04 14.42 23.62
C THR A 282 12.83 13.12 23.44
N GLN A 283 12.10 12.05 23.16
CA GLN A 283 12.64 10.83 22.56
C GLN A 283 11.73 10.36 21.43
N VAL A 284 12.27 9.60 20.48
CA VAL A 284 11.54 9.11 19.30
C VAL A 284 11.62 7.59 19.25
N CYS A 285 10.47 6.95 19.25
CA CYS A 285 10.31 5.51 19.20
C CYS A 285 9.58 5.11 17.90
N LYS A 286 10.18 4.22 17.13
CA LYS A 286 9.66 3.76 15.84
C LYS A 286 9.13 2.33 15.95
N VAL A 287 7.89 2.13 15.55
CA VAL A 287 7.25 0.83 15.38
C VAL A 287 7.54 0.34 13.96
N ASN A 288 8.28 -0.74 13.85
CA ASN A 288 8.62 -1.38 12.57
C ASN A 288 7.68 -2.52 12.22
N GLU A 289 7.09 -3.14 13.25
CA GLU A 289 6.25 -4.30 13.12
C GLU A 289 5.04 -4.20 14.05
N ILE A 290 3.86 -4.47 13.53
CA ILE A 290 2.61 -4.57 14.28
C ILE A 290 2.18 -6.04 14.22
N SER A 291 2.41 -6.76 15.32
CA SER A 291 2.16 -8.19 15.49
C SER A 291 2.20 -8.52 16.99
N PRO A 292 1.97 -9.76 17.41
CA PRO A 292 2.21 -10.17 18.79
C PRO A 292 3.63 -9.88 19.31
N ALA A 293 4.65 -9.83 18.44
CA ALA A 293 6.01 -9.46 18.83
C ALA A 293 6.13 -8.01 19.31
N LEU A 294 5.29 -7.12 18.80
CA LEU A 294 5.22 -5.73 19.29
C LEU A 294 4.71 -5.67 20.74
N ASP A 295 3.71 -6.49 21.10
CA ASP A 295 3.22 -6.56 22.47
C ASP A 295 4.36 -6.95 23.44
N ALA A 296 5.15 -7.95 23.10
CA ALA A 296 6.31 -8.38 23.89
C ALA A 296 7.39 -7.30 23.96
N ALA A 297 7.73 -6.66 22.84
CA ALA A 297 8.72 -5.58 22.80
C ALA A 297 8.27 -4.34 23.62
N LEU A 298 6.97 -4.05 23.64
CA LEU A 298 6.43 -2.95 24.45
C LEU A 298 6.51 -3.27 25.94
N GLU A 299 6.15 -4.46 26.37
CA GLU A 299 6.26 -4.85 27.78
C GLU A 299 7.72 -4.76 28.26
N GLU A 300 8.68 -5.20 27.44
CA GLU A 300 10.10 -5.09 27.74
C GLU A 300 10.56 -3.63 27.85
N LYS A 301 10.12 -2.78 26.92
CA LYS A 301 10.54 -1.37 26.81
C LYS A 301 9.60 -0.38 27.52
N LYS A 302 8.57 -0.83 28.21
CA LYS A 302 7.54 0.00 28.84
C LYS A 302 8.11 1.10 29.74
N LYS A 303 9.15 0.76 30.54
CA LYS A 303 9.83 1.73 31.41
C LYS A 303 10.65 2.78 30.64
N ALA A 304 11.09 2.44 29.42
CA ALA A 304 11.84 3.36 28.57
C ALA A 304 10.92 4.39 27.85
N LEU A 305 9.62 4.08 27.71
CA LEU A 305 8.63 5.02 27.19
C LEU A 305 8.24 6.04 28.27
N SER A 306 9.12 7.00 28.55
CA SER A 306 8.93 8.00 29.59
C SER A 306 8.08 9.20 29.14
N GLY A 307 7.52 9.90 30.09
CA GLY A 307 6.75 11.13 29.87
C GLY A 307 5.41 10.92 29.16
N LEU A 308 4.95 11.99 28.52
CA LEU A 308 3.73 11.94 27.69
C LEU A 308 4.03 11.20 26.36
N CYS A 309 3.29 10.14 26.07
CA CYS A 309 3.36 9.50 24.74
C CYS A 309 2.42 10.19 23.75
N VAL A 310 2.97 10.59 22.63
CA VAL A 310 2.22 11.14 21.48
C VAL A 310 2.46 10.24 20.28
N VAL A 311 1.40 9.67 19.72
CA VAL A 311 1.49 8.83 18.52
C VAL A 311 1.28 9.68 17.29
N VAL A 312 2.22 9.58 16.34
CA VAL A 312 2.20 10.30 15.06
C VAL A 312 2.07 9.27 13.95
N GLU A 313 0.88 9.18 13.37
CA GLU A 313 0.56 8.19 12.34
C GLU A 313 -0.28 8.78 11.22
N ASP A 314 -0.25 8.15 10.04
CA ASP A 314 -0.99 8.52 8.84
C ASP A 314 -2.18 7.60 8.58
N THR A 315 -2.80 7.12 9.66
CA THR A 315 -3.96 6.24 9.67
C THR A 315 -5.13 6.90 10.41
N VAL A 316 -6.30 6.25 10.42
CA VAL A 316 -7.43 6.68 11.25
C VAL A 316 -7.13 6.43 12.73
N ASP A 317 -7.73 7.22 13.60
CA ASP A 317 -7.63 7.10 15.05
C ASP A 317 -8.20 5.76 15.57
N ASN A 318 -9.34 5.33 15.03
CA ASN A 318 -9.96 4.06 15.39
C ASN A 318 -9.25 2.86 14.75
N GLY A 319 -8.63 2.02 15.55
CA GLY A 319 -7.88 0.85 15.10
C GLY A 319 -6.41 1.12 14.77
N GLY A 320 -5.94 2.37 14.87
CA GLY A 320 -4.54 2.75 14.69
C GLY A 320 -3.60 2.23 15.78
N VAL A 321 -2.32 2.56 15.66
CA VAL A 321 -1.29 2.24 16.66
C VAL A 321 -1.50 3.05 17.93
N GLY A 322 -2.02 4.27 17.81
CA GLY A 322 -2.32 5.15 18.94
C GLY A 322 -3.37 4.57 19.87
N GLU A 323 -4.51 4.15 19.35
CA GLU A 323 -5.56 3.49 20.13
C GLU A 323 -5.05 2.21 20.80
N TRP A 324 -4.29 1.40 20.04
CA TRP A 324 -3.71 0.18 20.57
C TRP A 324 -2.73 0.46 21.71
N LEU A 325 -1.85 1.45 21.57
CA LEU A 325 -0.90 1.84 22.63
C LEU A 325 -1.64 2.37 23.86
N ALA A 326 -2.66 3.23 23.66
CA ALA A 326 -3.48 3.77 24.74
C ALA A 326 -4.20 2.67 25.53
N SER A 327 -4.66 1.60 24.89
CA SER A 327 -5.31 0.48 25.56
C SER A 327 -4.38 -0.34 26.48
N ARG A 328 -3.07 -0.21 26.32
CA ARG A 328 -2.02 -0.94 27.08
C ARG A 328 -1.31 -0.08 28.11
N ARG A 329 -1.49 1.23 28.04
CA ARG A 329 -0.95 2.18 29.02
C ARG A 329 -2.08 2.73 29.87
N THR A 330 -1.87 2.73 31.18
CA THR A 330 -2.78 3.34 32.15
C THR A 330 -2.45 4.81 32.42
N ASP A 331 -1.34 5.30 31.88
CA ASP A 331 -0.82 6.64 32.01
C ASP A 331 -1.00 7.43 30.68
N LYS A 332 -0.55 8.66 30.64
CA LYS A 332 -0.85 9.66 29.61
C LYS A 332 -0.40 9.24 28.20
N THR A 333 -1.34 8.93 27.32
CA THR A 333 -1.13 8.75 25.89
C THR A 333 -2.08 9.69 25.12
N LEU A 334 -1.55 10.36 24.10
CA LEU A 334 -2.31 11.15 23.12
C LEU A 334 -2.12 10.54 21.72
N CYS A 335 -3.20 10.42 20.98
CA CYS A 335 -3.21 9.97 19.59
C CYS A 335 -3.55 11.13 18.66
#